data_95abc3a10aa08fd84450bc8d3bef7f42
#
_entry.id   95abc3a10aa08fd84450bc8d3bef7f42
#
_cell.length_a   1.000
_cell.length_b   1.000
_cell.length_c   1.000
_cell.angle_alpha   90.00
_cell.angle_beta   90.00
_cell.angle_gamma   90.00
#
_symmetry.space_group_name_H-M   'P 1'
#
loop_
_entity.id
_entity.type
_entity.pdbx_description
1 polymer ?
#
loop_
_entity_poly.entity_id
_entity_poly.type
_entity_poly.pdbx_seq_one_letter_code
_entity_poly.pdbx_strand_id
1 'polypeptide(L)'
;MSENTNKNSIAKEYYEGGNSPLTDAEWDALYEGLEGIGYTPDSGVRHSFPMMSLKKTFDEDELGSWIASHEGQEVISSPKLDGSAVSILYDKGEFVRATTRGNGKIGIDVSNKMKFLVPEKINFAKKVQIDGEVVAPITIPNARNYAAGSLNLKLERDFIPRCNELRFVAYDLRPHGFIESWSVLLNWLESLGFSTVHSVDSSQYPTDGEVHRIDNIEYWTKQGFTSHHPRGSLAFKIQKEGVVTYLSNVEWQTGKSGVVTPVAILGPVMIGDALVSRATLHNMAHIEELGLEIGCNVEVIRSGEIIPRIVRRVEEK
;
A
#
# COMPACT_ATOMS: atom_id res chain seq x y z
N MET A 1 26.22 -6.72 10.05
CA MET A 1 25.15 -7.75 9.90
C MET A 1 23.88 -7.47 10.72
N SER A 2 23.88 -6.59 11.74
CA SER A 2 22.74 -6.41 12.67
C SER A 2 21.64 -5.46 12.21
N GLU A 3 21.94 -4.41 11.48
CA GLU A 3 20.93 -3.40 11.08
C GLU A 3 20.01 -3.86 9.95
N ASN A 4 20.56 -4.52 8.93
CA ASN A 4 19.75 -5.06 7.81
C ASN A 4 18.83 -6.20 8.23
N THR A 5 19.25 -7.01 9.22
CA THR A 5 18.43 -8.13 9.74
C THR A 5 17.22 -7.62 10.53
N ASN A 6 17.37 -6.50 11.27
CA ASN A 6 16.28 -5.91 12.02
C ASN A 6 15.25 -5.23 11.10
N LYS A 7 15.72 -4.55 10.07
CA LYS A 7 14.86 -3.86 9.07
C LYS A 7 14.01 -4.86 8.27
N ASN A 8 14.59 -5.99 7.86
CA ASN A 8 13.85 -7.06 7.20
C ASN A 8 12.79 -7.73 8.10
N SER A 9 13.05 -7.85 9.40
CA SER A 9 12.07 -8.40 10.35
C SER A 9 10.87 -7.48 10.52
N ILE A 10 11.09 -6.18 10.62
CA ILE A 10 10.05 -5.16 10.74
C ILE A 10 9.22 -5.09 9.45
N ALA A 11 9.90 -5.14 8.28
CA ALA A 11 9.23 -5.22 6.99
C ALA A 11 8.34 -6.46 6.86
N LYS A 12 8.82 -7.59 7.33
CA LYS A 12 8.08 -8.85 7.35
C LYS A 12 6.80 -8.72 8.18
N GLU A 13 6.89 -8.16 9.38
CA GLU A 13 5.73 -7.93 10.24
C GLU A 13 4.71 -6.97 9.61
N TYR A 14 5.17 -5.93 8.92
CA TYR A 14 4.31 -4.97 8.24
C TYR A 14 3.56 -5.58 7.05
N TYR A 15 4.26 -6.36 6.20
CA TYR A 15 3.67 -6.91 4.97
C TYR A 15 2.97 -8.26 5.14
N GLU A 16 3.31 -9.04 6.15
CA GLU A 16 2.68 -10.34 6.41
C GLU A 16 1.51 -10.27 7.41
N GLY A 17 1.05 -9.06 7.80
CA GLY A 17 -0.10 -8.85 8.67
C GLY A 17 0.21 -8.96 10.16
N GLY A 18 1.48 -8.76 10.54
CA GLY A 18 1.91 -8.57 11.92
C GLY A 18 1.66 -7.15 12.43
N ASN A 19 1.83 -6.94 13.73
CA ASN A 19 1.84 -5.61 14.34
C ASN A 19 3.19 -4.94 14.05
N SER A 20 3.33 -4.29 12.90
CA SER A 20 4.52 -3.49 12.62
C SER A 20 4.62 -2.33 13.62
N PRO A 21 5.79 -2.11 14.24
CA PRO A 21 6.02 -0.94 15.10
C PRO A 21 6.18 0.37 14.32
N LEU A 22 6.25 0.33 12.98
CA LEU A 22 6.47 1.49 12.12
C LEU A 22 5.18 1.95 11.45
N THR A 23 4.99 3.26 11.37
CA THR A 23 3.96 3.90 10.55
C THR A 23 4.33 3.84 9.07
N ASP A 24 3.35 4.07 8.16
CA ASP A 24 3.62 4.18 6.72
C ASP A 24 4.67 5.25 6.41
N ALA A 25 4.64 6.39 7.09
CA ALA A 25 5.60 7.48 6.90
C ALA A 25 7.01 7.10 7.38
N GLU A 26 7.13 6.43 8.53
CA GLU A 26 8.41 5.94 9.04
C GLU A 26 8.94 4.80 8.19
N TRP A 27 8.04 3.97 7.71
CA TRP A 27 8.36 2.94 6.75
C TRP A 27 8.89 3.57 5.46
N ASP A 28 8.21 4.58 4.92
CA ASP A 28 8.65 5.32 3.74
C ASP A 28 9.99 6.05 3.99
N ALA A 29 10.19 6.71 5.14
CA ALA A 29 11.45 7.36 5.51
C ALA A 29 12.60 6.36 5.71
N LEU A 30 12.32 5.19 6.29
CA LEU A 30 13.27 4.10 6.42
C LEU A 30 13.66 3.53 5.04
N TYR A 31 12.73 3.62 4.09
CA TYR A 31 12.88 3.14 2.71
C TYR A 31 13.71 4.04 1.81
N GLU A 32 13.73 5.36 2.03
CA GLU A 32 14.56 6.28 1.25
C GLU A 32 16.06 5.96 1.33
N GLY A 33 16.47 5.18 2.33
CA GLY A 33 17.84 4.71 2.52
C GLY A 33 18.12 3.23 2.17
N LEU A 34 17.14 2.46 1.66
CA LEU A 34 17.30 1.03 1.40
C LEU A 34 17.31 0.70 -0.10
N GLU A 35 18.18 -0.24 -0.50
CA GLU A 35 18.15 -0.84 -1.84
C GLU A 35 16.95 -1.79 -1.98
N GLY A 36 15.78 -1.28 -2.36
CA GLY A 36 14.59 -2.09 -2.66
C GLY A 36 13.31 -1.53 -2.08
N ILE A 37 12.20 -1.96 -2.64
CA ILE A 37 10.84 -1.60 -2.24
C ILE A 37 10.24 -2.78 -1.53
N GLY A 38 9.85 -2.62 -0.27
CA GLY A 38 9.17 -3.70 0.47
C GLY A 38 10.11 -4.77 1.03
N TYR A 39 9.50 -5.75 1.63
CA TYR A 39 10.15 -6.87 2.29
C TYR A 39 10.68 -7.89 1.28
N THR A 40 11.88 -8.41 1.51
CA THR A 40 12.43 -9.53 0.74
C THR A 40 12.14 -10.84 1.47
N PRO A 41 11.28 -11.71 0.94
CA PRO A 41 11.01 -13.00 1.56
C PRO A 41 12.23 -13.93 1.50
N ASP A 42 12.41 -14.76 2.52
CA ASP A 42 13.51 -15.75 2.61
C ASP A 42 13.45 -16.78 1.48
N SER A 43 12.22 -17.09 0.99
CA SER A 43 11.97 -17.98 -0.14
C SER A 43 11.04 -17.25 -1.13
N GLY A 44 11.59 -16.30 -1.90
CA GLY A 44 10.80 -15.46 -2.80
C GLY A 44 10.93 -15.86 -4.26
N VAL A 45 9.95 -15.44 -5.03
CA VAL A 45 9.89 -15.58 -6.49
C VAL A 45 10.08 -14.23 -7.16
N ARG A 46 10.95 -14.18 -8.17
CA ARG A 46 11.25 -12.96 -8.91
C ARG A 46 10.11 -12.62 -9.88
N HIS A 47 9.68 -11.34 -9.87
CA HIS A 47 8.77 -10.80 -10.88
C HIS A 47 9.42 -10.81 -12.28
N SER A 48 8.61 -10.96 -13.33
CA SER A 48 9.07 -10.79 -14.71
C SER A 48 9.37 -9.33 -15.04
N PHE A 49 8.58 -8.42 -14.47
CA PHE A 49 8.78 -6.96 -14.49
C PHE A 49 8.66 -6.44 -13.06
N PRO A 50 9.56 -5.56 -12.60
CA PRO A 50 9.49 -5.03 -11.23
C PRO A 50 8.17 -4.34 -10.93
N MET A 51 7.56 -4.61 -9.79
CA MET A 51 6.41 -3.87 -9.26
C MET A 51 6.93 -2.66 -8.48
N MET A 52 6.92 -1.49 -9.10
CA MET A 52 7.44 -0.27 -8.48
C MET A 52 6.43 0.35 -7.50
N SER A 53 6.92 1.07 -6.50
CA SER A 53 6.08 1.97 -5.69
C SER A 53 5.71 3.22 -6.49
N LEU A 54 4.85 4.07 -5.92
CA LEU A 54 4.56 5.39 -6.45
C LEU A 54 5.17 6.45 -5.51
N LYS A 55 5.66 7.55 -6.08
CA LYS A 55 5.95 8.75 -5.30
C LYS A 55 4.64 9.20 -4.66
N LYS A 56 4.68 9.58 -3.38
CA LYS A 56 3.49 9.99 -2.62
C LYS A 56 3.58 11.47 -2.31
N THR A 57 2.44 12.14 -2.33
CA THR A 57 2.28 13.49 -1.78
C THR A 57 0.96 13.58 -1.03
N PHE A 58 0.92 14.49 -0.04
CA PHE A 58 -0.28 14.92 0.69
C PHE A 58 -0.62 16.38 0.39
N ASP A 59 0.21 17.03 -0.44
CA ASP A 59 0.15 18.45 -0.75
C ASP A 59 -0.48 18.65 -2.14
N GLU A 60 -1.59 19.38 -2.17
CA GLU A 60 -2.32 19.75 -3.40
C GLU A 60 -1.46 20.63 -4.33
N ASP A 61 -0.62 21.51 -3.77
CA ASP A 61 0.27 22.38 -4.55
C ASP A 61 1.36 21.55 -5.23
N GLU A 62 1.89 20.53 -4.55
CA GLU A 62 2.83 19.58 -5.16
C GLU A 62 2.17 18.76 -6.28
N LEU A 63 0.94 18.28 -6.06
CA LEU A 63 0.16 17.62 -7.11
C LEU A 63 -0.07 18.53 -8.30
N GLY A 64 -0.53 19.78 -8.05
CA GLY A 64 -0.76 20.78 -9.08
C GLY A 64 0.51 21.08 -9.88
N SER A 65 1.65 21.23 -9.20
CA SER A 65 2.95 21.45 -9.82
C SER A 65 3.40 20.27 -10.68
N TRP A 66 3.14 19.04 -10.21
CA TRP A 66 3.44 17.83 -10.97
C TRP A 66 2.58 17.74 -12.24
N ILE A 67 1.27 18.02 -12.16
CA ILE A 67 0.38 18.06 -13.33
C ILE A 67 0.85 19.12 -14.32
N ALA A 68 1.16 20.34 -13.85
CA ALA A 68 1.64 21.44 -14.70
C ALA A 68 2.97 21.12 -15.37
N SER A 69 3.86 20.32 -14.75
CA SER A 69 5.12 19.88 -15.36
C SER A 69 4.95 18.95 -16.57
N HIS A 70 3.72 18.43 -16.77
CA HIS A 70 3.33 17.56 -17.88
C HIS A 70 2.30 18.22 -18.79
N GLU A 71 2.40 19.54 -18.98
CA GLU A 71 1.50 20.32 -19.84
C GLU A 71 1.35 19.69 -21.24
N GLY A 72 0.12 19.63 -21.72
CA GLY A 72 -0.22 18.99 -23.02
C GLY A 72 -0.38 17.48 -22.97
N GLN A 73 -0.20 16.86 -21.81
CA GLN A 73 -0.49 15.44 -21.61
C GLN A 73 -1.79 15.27 -20.82
N GLU A 74 -2.57 14.26 -21.20
CA GLU A 74 -3.73 13.84 -20.39
C GLU A 74 -3.24 13.09 -19.15
N VAL A 75 -3.74 13.52 -17.98
CA VAL A 75 -3.49 12.85 -16.70
C VAL A 75 -4.79 12.20 -16.26
N ILE A 76 -4.78 10.91 -16.09
CA ILE A 76 -5.92 10.12 -15.61
C ILE A 76 -5.76 9.88 -14.11
N SER A 77 -6.85 10.10 -13.37
CA SER A 77 -6.97 9.77 -11.95
C SER A 77 -7.68 8.42 -11.77
N SER A 78 -7.25 7.65 -10.80
CA SER A 78 -7.90 6.41 -10.39
C SER A 78 -7.85 6.25 -8.87
N PRO A 79 -8.80 5.50 -8.25
CA PRO A 79 -8.76 5.23 -6.83
C PRO A 79 -7.49 4.47 -6.47
N LYS A 80 -6.81 4.91 -5.42
CA LYS A 80 -5.70 4.17 -4.83
C LYS A 80 -6.27 3.16 -3.85
N LEU A 81 -6.55 1.97 -4.36
CA LEU A 81 -7.06 0.86 -3.55
C LEU A 81 -6.03 0.45 -2.49
N ASP A 82 -6.53 0.12 -1.30
CA ASP A 82 -5.71 -0.31 -0.17
C ASP A 82 -6.00 -1.77 0.17
N GLY A 83 -5.11 -2.65 -0.28
CA GLY A 83 -5.23 -4.09 -0.15
C GLY A 83 -3.86 -4.77 -0.11
N SER A 84 -3.69 -5.78 -0.97
CA SER A 84 -2.42 -6.49 -1.16
C SER A 84 -2.05 -6.52 -2.63
N ALA A 85 -0.95 -5.86 -2.98
CA ALA A 85 -0.46 -5.79 -4.36
C ALA A 85 0.08 -7.14 -4.83
N VAL A 86 -0.40 -7.58 -5.99
CA VAL A 86 -0.06 -8.88 -6.61
C VAL A 86 0.21 -8.69 -8.09
N SER A 87 1.25 -9.34 -8.61
CA SER A 87 1.46 -9.51 -10.05
C SER A 87 1.03 -10.90 -10.49
N ILE A 88 0.43 -10.98 -11.67
CA ILE A 88 0.01 -12.23 -12.30
C ILE A 88 0.73 -12.39 -13.62
N LEU A 89 1.37 -13.52 -13.81
CA LEU A 89 2.07 -13.86 -15.03
C LEU A 89 1.24 -14.80 -15.88
N TYR A 90 0.98 -14.40 -17.11
CA TYR A 90 0.46 -15.27 -18.16
C TYR A 90 1.54 -15.50 -19.23
N ASP A 91 1.56 -16.69 -19.80
CA ASP A 91 2.37 -17.03 -20.98
C ASP A 91 1.53 -17.84 -21.96
N LYS A 92 1.47 -17.39 -23.21
CA LYS A 92 0.61 -17.99 -24.26
C LYS A 92 -0.85 -18.11 -23.85
N GLY A 93 -1.33 -17.18 -23.07
CA GLY A 93 -2.69 -17.12 -22.54
C GLY A 93 -2.95 -17.97 -21.30
N GLU A 94 -2.04 -18.82 -20.87
CA GLU A 94 -2.18 -19.67 -19.68
C GLU A 94 -1.67 -18.94 -18.43
N PHE A 95 -2.40 -19.08 -17.31
CA PHE A 95 -1.93 -18.63 -16.00
C PHE A 95 -0.68 -19.42 -15.60
N VAL A 96 0.40 -18.70 -15.33
CA VAL A 96 1.69 -19.31 -14.94
C VAL A 96 1.92 -19.18 -13.45
N ARG A 97 1.74 -17.96 -12.91
CA ARG A 97 2.11 -17.66 -11.53
C ARG A 97 1.49 -16.35 -11.06
N ALA A 98 1.26 -16.25 -9.74
CA ALA A 98 0.96 -14.99 -9.06
C ALA A 98 1.94 -14.78 -7.90
N THR A 99 2.38 -13.53 -7.72
CA THR A 99 3.42 -13.18 -6.75
C THR A 99 3.04 -11.89 -6.04
N THR A 100 3.08 -11.85 -4.70
CA THR A 100 2.88 -10.60 -3.95
C THR A 100 3.99 -9.60 -4.30
N ARG A 101 3.75 -8.30 -4.14
CA ARG A 101 4.74 -7.28 -4.49
C ARG A 101 6.11 -7.53 -3.86
N GLY A 102 6.15 -7.89 -2.56
CA GLY A 102 7.39 -8.04 -1.81
C GLY A 102 8.21 -6.75 -1.86
N ASN A 103 9.50 -6.85 -2.20
CA ASN A 103 10.37 -5.69 -2.40
C ASN A 103 10.31 -5.12 -3.84
N GLY A 104 9.28 -5.44 -4.59
CA GLY A 104 9.10 -5.02 -5.99
C GLY A 104 9.88 -5.85 -7.02
N LYS A 105 10.92 -6.58 -6.60
CA LYS A 105 11.70 -7.50 -7.45
C LYS A 105 11.42 -8.96 -7.13
N ILE A 106 11.19 -9.27 -5.85
CA ILE A 106 10.96 -10.61 -5.30
C ILE A 106 9.78 -10.53 -4.34
N GLY A 107 8.81 -11.43 -4.49
CA GLY A 107 7.65 -11.56 -3.62
C GLY A 107 7.34 -13.00 -3.27
N ILE A 108 6.27 -13.24 -2.54
CA ILE A 108 5.81 -14.57 -2.14
C ILE A 108 4.93 -15.14 -3.26
N ASP A 109 5.10 -16.42 -3.57
CA ASP A 109 4.22 -17.14 -4.50
C ASP A 109 2.85 -17.37 -3.85
N VAL A 110 1.82 -16.83 -4.47
CA VAL A 110 0.41 -16.97 -4.07
C VAL A 110 -0.45 -17.60 -5.17
N SER A 111 0.18 -18.27 -6.13
CA SER A 111 -0.46 -18.85 -7.31
C SER A 111 -1.61 -19.79 -6.96
N ASN A 112 -1.46 -20.61 -5.93
CA ASN A 112 -2.47 -21.55 -5.46
C ASN A 112 -3.77 -20.88 -4.97
N LYS A 113 -3.72 -19.60 -4.62
CA LYS A 113 -4.86 -18.79 -4.17
C LYS A 113 -5.40 -17.93 -5.31
N MET A 114 -4.51 -17.30 -6.06
CA MET A 114 -4.91 -16.36 -7.11
C MET A 114 -5.66 -17.04 -8.27
N LYS A 115 -5.41 -18.33 -8.53
CA LYS A 115 -6.20 -19.12 -9.52
C LYS A 115 -7.71 -19.12 -9.25
N PHE A 116 -8.18 -18.80 -8.03
CA PHE A 116 -9.59 -18.66 -7.70
C PHE A 116 -10.15 -17.26 -7.92
N LEU A 117 -9.27 -16.26 -8.09
CA LEU A 117 -9.65 -14.84 -8.18
C LEU A 117 -9.48 -14.26 -9.58
N VAL A 118 -8.79 -14.97 -10.48
CA VAL A 118 -8.46 -14.46 -11.81
C VAL A 118 -8.72 -15.53 -12.89
N PRO A 119 -8.92 -15.14 -14.16
CA PRO A 119 -9.07 -16.09 -15.24
C PRO A 119 -7.90 -17.07 -15.33
N GLU A 120 -8.18 -18.37 -15.47
CA GLU A 120 -7.17 -19.41 -15.71
C GLU A 120 -6.50 -19.21 -17.07
N LYS A 121 -7.28 -18.71 -18.05
CA LYS A 121 -6.84 -18.44 -19.41
C LYS A 121 -7.30 -17.08 -19.89
N ILE A 122 -6.44 -16.41 -20.65
CA ILE A 122 -6.75 -15.16 -21.33
C ILE A 122 -6.50 -15.29 -22.83
N ASN A 123 -7.26 -14.55 -23.64
CA ASN A 123 -7.06 -14.56 -25.08
C ASN A 123 -5.91 -13.64 -25.50
N PHE A 124 -4.69 -14.02 -25.12
CA PHE A 124 -3.48 -13.28 -25.48
C PHE A 124 -2.26 -14.19 -25.56
N ALA A 125 -1.68 -14.33 -26.74
CA ALA A 125 -0.64 -15.33 -27.02
C ALA A 125 0.78 -14.97 -26.52
N LYS A 126 1.02 -13.69 -26.10
CA LYS A 126 2.34 -13.27 -25.62
C LYS A 126 2.44 -13.40 -24.11
N LYS A 127 3.67 -13.43 -23.60
CA LYS A 127 3.96 -13.38 -22.18
C LYS A 127 3.67 -11.99 -21.64
N VAL A 128 2.82 -11.89 -20.60
CA VAL A 128 2.45 -10.63 -19.93
C VAL A 128 2.39 -10.81 -18.43
N GLN A 129 2.74 -9.74 -17.73
CA GLN A 129 2.53 -9.58 -16.30
C GLN A 129 1.43 -8.54 -16.09
N ILE A 130 0.39 -8.90 -15.35
CA ILE A 130 -0.70 -8.00 -14.95
C ILE A 130 -0.52 -7.69 -13.48
N ASP A 131 -0.39 -6.40 -13.16
CA ASP A 131 -0.24 -5.90 -11.80
C ASP A 131 -1.60 -5.40 -11.30
N GLY A 132 -1.93 -5.69 -10.04
CA GLY A 132 -3.21 -5.31 -9.45
C GLY A 132 -3.18 -5.38 -7.93
N GLU A 133 -4.32 -5.05 -7.34
CA GLU A 133 -4.55 -5.09 -5.90
C GLU A 133 -5.59 -6.15 -5.56
N VAL A 134 -5.30 -7.02 -4.59
CA VAL A 134 -6.33 -7.88 -3.98
C VAL A 134 -6.96 -7.11 -2.84
N VAL A 135 -8.28 -6.89 -2.95
CA VAL A 135 -9.05 -6.08 -2.01
C VAL A 135 -10.19 -6.89 -1.39
N ALA A 136 -10.64 -6.45 -0.22
CA ALA A 136 -11.85 -6.92 0.43
C ALA A 136 -12.80 -5.73 0.66
N PRO A 137 -14.14 -5.96 0.74
CA PRO A 137 -15.10 -4.88 0.96
C PRO A 137 -14.86 -4.13 2.29
N ILE A 138 -15.17 -2.84 2.31
CA ILE A 138 -15.05 -2.00 3.52
C ILE A 138 -15.97 -2.45 4.67
N THR A 139 -16.97 -3.30 4.38
CA THR A 139 -17.83 -3.92 5.40
C THR A 139 -17.10 -4.95 6.25
N ILE A 140 -15.93 -5.42 5.80
CA ILE A 140 -15.07 -6.32 6.57
C ILE A 140 -14.12 -5.45 7.42
N PRO A 141 -14.13 -5.61 8.76
CA PRO A 141 -13.19 -4.90 9.62
C PRO A 141 -11.74 -5.17 9.21
N ASN A 142 -10.93 -4.11 9.13
CA ASN A 142 -9.54 -4.19 8.65
C ASN A 142 -9.41 -4.88 7.29
N ALA A 143 -10.24 -4.50 6.31
CA ALA A 143 -10.36 -5.13 5.00
C ALA A 143 -9.00 -5.32 4.29
N ARG A 144 -8.08 -4.35 4.39
CA ARG A 144 -6.70 -4.48 3.89
C ARG A 144 -5.97 -5.67 4.52
N ASN A 145 -5.97 -5.76 5.85
CA ASN A 145 -5.32 -6.86 6.56
C ASN A 145 -6.01 -8.20 6.29
N TYR A 146 -7.33 -8.18 6.13
CA TYR A 146 -8.08 -9.36 5.73
C TYR A 146 -7.63 -9.87 4.35
N ALA A 147 -7.47 -8.99 3.36
CA ALA A 147 -6.99 -9.36 2.03
C ALA A 147 -5.56 -9.94 2.08
N ALA A 148 -4.62 -9.21 2.70
CA ALA A 148 -3.23 -9.66 2.85
C ALA A 148 -3.13 -10.96 3.67
N GLY A 149 -3.82 -11.05 4.79
CA GLY A 149 -3.85 -12.24 5.65
C GLY A 149 -4.45 -13.46 4.93
N SER A 150 -5.44 -13.25 4.06
CA SER A 150 -6.04 -14.32 3.27
C SER A 150 -5.04 -14.91 2.28
N LEU A 151 -4.26 -14.08 1.60
CA LEU A 151 -3.19 -14.55 0.70
C LEU A 151 -2.07 -15.30 1.45
N ASN A 152 -1.85 -14.99 2.73
CA ASN A 152 -0.83 -15.62 3.57
C ASN A 152 -1.29 -16.91 4.27
N LEU A 153 -2.55 -17.32 4.12
CA LEU A 153 -3.03 -18.59 4.67
C LEU A 153 -2.21 -19.77 4.15
N LYS A 154 -1.83 -20.67 5.05
CA LYS A 154 -0.97 -21.81 4.70
C LYS A 154 -1.70 -22.83 3.83
N LEU A 155 -2.96 -23.08 4.10
CA LEU A 155 -3.76 -24.10 3.43
C LEU A 155 -4.79 -23.48 2.48
N GLU A 156 -4.86 -24.02 1.29
CA GLU A 156 -5.83 -23.59 0.26
C GLU A 156 -7.28 -23.75 0.74
N ARG A 157 -7.59 -24.82 1.47
CA ARG A 157 -8.94 -25.05 2.02
C ARG A 157 -9.41 -23.95 2.97
N ASP A 158 -8.48 -23.24 3.62
CA ASP A 158 -8.81 -22.13 4.53
C ASP A 158 -9.01 -20.82 3.75
N PHE A 159 -8.47 -20.74 2.53
CA PHE A 159 -8.61 -19.62 1.61
C PHE A 159 -9.93 -19.68 0.81
N ILE A 160 -10.35 -20.85 0.36
CA ILE A 160 -11.53 -21.02 -0.51
C ILE A 160 -12.77 -20.31 0.03
N PRO A 161 -13.14 -20.39 1.33
CA PRO A 161 -14.30 -19.68 1.86
C PRO A 161 -14.23 -18.16 1.72
N ARG A 162 -13.01 -17.59 1.64
CA ARG A 162 -12.77 -16.14 1.54
C ARG A 162 -12.81 -15.61 0.10
N CYS A 163 -12.74 -16.49 -0.91
CA CYS A 163 -12.70 -16.07 -2.32
C CYS A 163 -13.88 -15.18 -2.72
N ASN A 164 -15.08 -15.41 -2.16
CA ASN A 164 -16.27 -14.63 -2.48
C ASN A 164 -16.22 -13.19 -1.94
N GLU A 165 -15.35 -12.93 -0.96
CA GLU A 165 -15.14 -11.64 -0.31
C GLU A 165 -13.94 -10.90 -0.88
N LEU A 166 -13.12 -11.58 -1.69
CA LEU A 166 -11.90 -11.01 -2.26
C LEU A 166 -12.09 -10.73 -3.74
N ARG A 167 -11.46 -9.66 -4.20
CA ARG A 167 -11.42 -9.31 -5.62
C ARG A 167 -10.01 -8.88 -6.01
N PHE A 168 -9.52 -9.39 -7.13
CA PHE A 168 -8.33 -8.85 -7.79
C PHE A 168 -8.76 -7.71 -8.73
N VAL A 169 -8.19 -6.52 -8.53
CA VAL A 169 -8.47 -5.33 -9.34
C VAL A 169 -7.17 -4.93 -10.04
N ALA A 170 -7.14 -5.10 -11.35
CA ALA A 170 -5.98 -4.80 -12.18
C ALA A 170 -5.80 -3.30 -12.39
N TYR A 171 -4.54 -2.83 -12.40
CA TYR A 171 -4.21 -1.43 -12.67
C TYR A 171 -3.07 -1.23 -13.68
N ASP A 172 -2.31 -2.26 -14.01
CA ASP A 172 -1.25 -2.17 -15.02
C ASP A 172 -0.98 -3.52 -15.69
N LEU A 173 -0.32 -3.48 -16.85
CA LEU A 173 0.12 -4.65 -17.59
C LEU A 173 1.47 -4.37 -18.22
N ARG A 174 2.37 -5.35 -18.23
CA ARG A 174 3.68 -5.24 -18.88
C ARG A 174 4.06 -6.48 -19.71
N PRO A 175 4.76 -6.28 -20.84
CA PRO A 175 5.26 -5.03 -21.40
C PRO A 175 4.14 -4.20 -22.08
N HIS A 176 4.27 -2.87 -22.04
CA HIS A 176 3.27 -1.94 -22.61
C HIS A 176 3.27 -1.89 -24.16
N GLY A 177 4.30 -2.34 -24.81
CA GLY A 177 4.70 -2.04 -26.19
C GLY A 177 3.72 -2.31 -27.34
N PHE A 178 2.43 -2.58 -27.03
CA PHE A 178 1.37 -2.80 -28.02
C PHE A 178 0.09 -2.00 -27.71
N ILE A 179 0.13 -1.13 -26.70
CA ILE A 179 -0.98 -0.30 -26.25
C ILE A 179 -0.50 1.15 -26.15
N GLU A 180 -1.29 2.09 -26.67
CA GLU A 180 -0.91 3.51 -26.79
C GLU A 180 -1.18 4.30 -25.51
N SER A 181 -2.26 3.96 -24.81
CA SER A 181 -2.68 4.68 -23.60
C SER A 181 -3.07 3.74 -22.47
N TRP A 182 -2.97 4.25 -21.24
CA TRP A 182 -3.34 3.49 -20.05
C TRP A 182 -4.86 3.26 -19.94
N SER A 183 -5.68 4.22 -20.35
CA SER A 183 -7.13 4.05 -20.44
C SER A 183 -7.52 2.91 -21.39
N VAL A 184 -6.88 2.83 -22.55
CA VAL A 184 -7.07 1.71 -23.50
C VAL A 184 -6.57 0.39 -22.89
N LEU A 185 -5.48 0.41 -22.14
CA LEU A 185 -4.96 -0.76 -21.44
C LEU A 185 -5.98 -1.31 -20.42
N LEU A 186 -6.61 -0.45 -19.62
CA LEU A 186 -7.62 -0.88 -18.65
C LEU A 186 -8.84 -1.48 -19.34
N ASN A 187 -9.36 -0.85 -20.39
CA ASN A 187 -10.47 -1.39 -21.19
C ASN A 187 -10.12 -2.75 -21.80
N TRP A 188 -8.87 -2.90 -22.23
CA TRP A 188 -8.41 -4.18 -22.78
C TRP A 188 -8.33 -5.27 -21.69
N LEU A 189 -7.86 -4.95 -20.49
CA LEU A 189 -7.87 -5.87 -19.33
C LEU A 189 -9.30 -6.32 -18.98
N GLU A 190 -10.26 -5.40 -19.06
CA GLU A 190 -11.69 -5.73 -18.85
C GLU A 190 -12.20 -6.72 -19.91
N SER A 191 -11.78 -6.55 -21.16
CA SER A 191 -12.13 -7.49 -22.24
C SER A 191 -11.55 -8.90 -22.04
N LEU A 192 -10.48 -9.01 -21.23
CA LEU A 192 -9.89 -10.30 -20.82
C LEU A 192 -10.54 -10.89 -19.56
N GLY A 193 -11.54 -10.21 -18.97
CA GLY A 193 -12.29 -10.68 -17.81
C GLY A 193 -11.76 -10.20 -16.46
N PHE A 194 -10.86 -9.20 -16.42
CA PHE A 194 -10.40 -8.60 -15.17
C PHE A 194 -11.31 -7.45 -14.74
N SER A 195 -11.50 -7.31 -13.43
CA SER A 195 -11.93 -6.02 -12.88
C SER A 195 -10.73 -5.08 -12.88
N THR A 196 -10.95 -3.79 -13.20
CA THR A 196 -9.91 -2.78 -13.21
C THR A 196 -10.23 -1.63 -12.24
N VAL A 197 -9.25 -0.79 -11.95
CA VAL A 197 -9.47 0.44 -11.15
C VAL A 197 -10.47 1.40 -11.81
N HIS A 198 -10.82 1.19 -13.07
CA HIS A 198 -11.81 1.97 -13.82
C HIS A 198 -13.23 1.39 -13.69
N SER A 199 -13.35 0.06 -13.65
CA SER A 199 -14.65 -0.63 -13.66
C SER A 199 -15.21 -0.93 -12.28
N VAL A 200 -14.39 -0.92 -11.22
CA VAL A 200 -14.87 -1.18 -9.87
C VAL A 200 -15.53 0.05 -9.24
N ASP A 201 -16.58 -0.18 -8.48
CA ASP A 201 -17.12 0.83 -7.58
C ASP A 201 -16.17 0.96 -6.37
N SER A 202 -15.31 1.95 -6.41
CA SER A 202 -14.28 2.18 -5.38
C SER A 202 -14.86 2.49 -4.00
N SER A 203 -16.14 2.91 -3.91
CA SER A 203 -16.81 3.14 -2.62
C SER A 203 -16.99 1.87 -1.80
N GLN A 204 -16.89 0.71 -2.43
CA GLN A 204 -17.01 -0.59 -1.77
C GLN A 204 -15.70 -1.10 -1.16
N TYR A 205 -14.57 -0.45 -1.46
CA TYR A 205 -13.24 -0.94 -1.06
C TYR A 205 -12.46 0.15 -0.32
N PRO A 206 -11.56 -0.22 0.60
CA PRO A 206 -10.68 0.75 1.24
C PRO A 206 -9.78 1.43 0.20
N THR A 207 -9.64 2.74 0.32
CA THR A 207 -8.75 3.58 -0.48
C THR A 207 -7.91 4.46 0.44
N ASP A 208 -6.67 4.75 0.06
CA ASP A 208 -5.79 5.66 0.80
C ASP A 208 -5.45 6.93 0.00
N GLY A 209 -6.21 7.19 -1.06
CA GLY A 209 -6.06 8.37 -1.93
C GLY A 209 -6.37 8.07 -3.39
N GLU A 210 -5.68 8.77 -4.26
CA GLU A 210 -5.79 8.63 -5.72
C GLU A 210 -4.43 8.44 -6.36
N VAL A 211 -4.41 7.76 -7.50
CA VAL A 211 -3.23 7.65 -8.35
C VAL A 211 -3.47 8.49 -9.60
N HIS A 212 -2.61 9.47 -9.81
CA HIS A 212 -2.55 10.28 -11.02
C HIS A 212 -1.47 9.72 -11.94
N ARG A 213 -1.83 9.47 -13.20
CA ARG A 213 -0.93 8.85 -14.19
C ARG A 213 -1.11 9.52 -15.55
N ILE A 214 -0.01 9.74 -16.25
CA ILE A 214 -0.02 10.17 -17.64
C ILE A 214 -0.63 9.05 -18.49
N ASP A 215 -1.66 9.37 -19.28
CA ASP A 215 -2.37 8.37 -20.08
C ASP A 215 -1.53 7.84 -21.24
N ASN A 216 -0.80 8.72 -21.94
CA ASN A 216 0.07 8.31 -23.05
C ASN A 216 1.24 7.45 -22.55
N ILE A 217 1.26 6.16 -22.92
CA ILE A 217 2.24 5.18 -22.43
C ILE A 217 3.65 5.47 -22.96
N GLU A 218 3.79 5.96 -24.20
CA GLU A 218 5.09 6.29 -24.75
C GLU A 218 5.71 7.49 -24.02
N TYR A 219 4.94 8.53 -23.78
CA TYR A 219 5.39 9.69 -23.02
C TYR A 219 5.69 9.30 -21.57
N TRP A 220 4.80 8.54 -20.91
CA TRP A 220 5.02 8.02 -19.55
C TRP A 220 6.34 7.24 -19.46
N THR A 221 6.61 6.37 -20.44
CA THR A 221 7.85 5.59 -20.49
C THR A 221 9.09 6.47 -20.63
N LYS A 222 9.01 7.54 -21.46
CA LYS A 222 10.09 8.52 -21.64
C LYS A 222 10.43 9.32 -20.40
N GLN A 223 9.47 9.51 -19.45
CA GLN A 223 9.74 10.15 -18.15
C GLN A 223 10.72 9.32 -17.31
N GLY A 224 10.78 8.02 -17.57
CA GLY A 224 11.68 7.11 -16.88
C GLY A 224 11.29 6.90 -15.42
N PHE A 225 12.26 6.42 -14.65
CA PHE A 225 12.08 5.96 -13.29
C PHE A 225 13.15 6.55 -12.38
N THR A 226 12.80 6.72 -11.12
CA THR A 226 13.79 6.80 -10.04
C THR A 226 14.22 5.38 -9.65
N SER A 227 15.03 5.23 -8.60
CA SER A 227 15.33 3.90 -8.04
C SER A 227 14.08 3.14 -7.61
N HIS A 228 12.97 3.85 -7.26
CA HIS A 228 11.79 3.26 -6.63
C HIS A 228 10.47 3.59 -7.32
N HIS A 229 10.37 4.66 -8.09
CA HIS A 229 9.11 5.21 -8.60
C HIS A 229 9.17 5.57 -10.08
N PRO A 230 8.08 5.36 -10.86
CA PRO A 230 7.92 5.97 -12.17
C PRO A 230 7.67 7.48 -12.00
N ARG A 231 8.33 8.31 -12.84
CA ARG A 231 8.13 9.76 -12.80
C ARG A 231 6.81 10.21 -13.40
N GLY A 232 6.25 9.43 -14.31
CA GLY A 232 4.96 9.70 -14.96
C GLY A 232 3.73 9.31 -14.14
N SER A 233 3.90 8.99 -12.85
CA SER A 233 2.79 8.68 -11.95
C SER A 233 3.05 9.24 -10.56
N LEU A 234 1.99 9.69 -9.88
CA LEU A 234 2.02 10.25 -8.54
C LEU A 234 0.83 9.74 -7.73
N ALA A 235 1.05 9.33 -6.50
CA ALA A 235 -0.02 8.99 -5.56
C ALA A 235 -0.31 10.21 -4.67
N PHE A 236 -1.52 10.75 -4.80
CA PHE A 236 -2.05 11.76 -3.88
C PHE A 236 -2.78 11.05 -2.75
N LYS A 237 -2.28 11.17 -1.54
CA LYS A 237 -2.88 10.56 -0.36
C LYS A 237 -3.75 11.55 0.37
N ILE A 238 -4.99 11.16 0.67
CA ILE A 238 -5.89 11.96 1.49
C ILE A 238 -5.48 11.77 2.95
N GLN A 239 -5.11 12.87 3.61
CA GLN A 239 -4.86 12.83 5.04
C GLN A 239 -6.22 12.69 5.74
N LYS A 240 -6.45 11.53 6.37
CA LYS A 240 -7.67 11.33 7.16
C LYS A 240 -7.68 12.33 8.32
N GLU A 241 -8.83 12.97 8.54
CA GLU A 241 -9.02 13.86 9.70
C GLU A 241 -8.71 13.10 10.99
N GLY A 242 -7.93 13.73 11.85
CA GLY A 242 -7.61 13.19 13.16
C GLY A 242 -8.77 13.37 14.13
N VAL A 243 -8.80 12.54 15.16
CA VAL A 243 -9.76 12.67 16.24
C VAL A 243 -9.04 13.24 17.46
N VAL A 244 -9.66 14.24 18.09
CA VAL A 244 -9.08 14.91 19.27
C VAL A 244 -9.38 14.10 20.52
N THR A 245 -8.33 13.84 21.29
CA THR A 245 -8.39 13.25 22.64
C THR A 245 -7.31 13.90 23.50
N TYR A 246 -7.14 13.45 24.73
CA TYR A 246 -6.13 13.96 25.66
C TYR A 246 -5.02 12.94 25.93
N LEU A 247 -3.80 13.44 26.12
CA LEU A 247 -2.64 12.65 26.54
C LEU A 247 -2.70 12.43 28.06
N SER A 248 -3.07 11.23 28.49
CA SER A 248 -3.23 10.93 29.92
C SER A 248 -1.92 10.54 30.60
N ASN A 249 -1.01 9.90 29.87
CA ASN A 249 0.31 9.47 30.39
C ASN A 249 1.25 9.12 29.24
N VAL A 250 2.54 8.96 29.55
CA VAL A 250 3.56 8.39 28.65
C VAL A 250 4.21 7.19 29.33
N GLU A 251 4.15 6.03 28.68
CA GLU A 251 4.81 4.81 29.12
C GLU A 251 6.06 4.56 28.26
N TRP A 252 7.11 4.09 28.89
CA TRP A 252 8.35 3.71 28.21
C TRP A 252 8.43 2.20 28.06
N GLN A 253 8.56 1.73 26.83
CA GLN A 253 8.62 0.32 26.52
C GLN A 253 10.00 -0.04 25.99
N THR A 254 10.56 -1.15 26.48
CA THR A 254 11.83 -1.66 25.99
C THR A 254 11.57 -2.77 24.98
N GLY A 255 11.95 -2.51 23.74
CA GLY A 255 11.85 -3.51 22.66
C GLY A 255 12.84 -4.68 22.86
N LYS A 256 12.68 -5.75 22.10
CA LYS A 256 13.61 -6.92 22.12
C LYS A 256 15.06 -6.54 21.79
N SER A 257 15.27 -5.45 21.08
CA SER A 257 16.60 -4.90 20.74
C SER A 257 17.24 -4.07 21.86
N GLY A 258 16.56 -3.88 23.00
CA GLY A 258 16.99 -3.00 24.09
C GLY A 258 16.68 -1.51 23.86
N VAL A 259 16.10 -1.14 22.73
CA VAL A 259 15.68 0.23 22.46
C VAL A 259 14.45 0.57 23.29
N VAL A 260 14.51 1.73 23.98
CA VAL A 260 13.40 2.24 24.80
C VAL A 260 12.59 3.23 23.95
N THR A 261 11.31 2.96 23.78
CA THR A 261 10.39 3.76 22.96
C THR A 261 9.25 4.30 23.80
N PRO A 262 8.92 5.60 23.71
CA PRO A 262 7.78 6.18 24.40
C PRO A 262 6.46 5.84 23.70
N VAL A 263 5.44 5.54 24.47
CA VAL A 263 4.08 5.26 24.03
C VAL A 263 3.11 6.18 24.79
N ALA A 264 2.32 6.94 24.04
CA ALA A 264 1.25 7.76 24.62
C ALA A 264 0.12 6.88 25.11
N ILE A 265 -0.33 7.14 26.32
CA ILE A 265 -1.60 6.65 26.84
C ILE A 265 -2.62 7.77 26.66
N LEU A 266 -3.69 7.47 25.95
CA LEU A 266 -4.69 8.44 25.52
C LEU A 266 -6.03 8.21 26.24
N GLY A 267 -6.82 9.26 26.36
CA GLY A 267 -8.24 9.10 26.59
C GLY A 267 -8.81 8.22 25.46
N PRO A 268 -9.52 7.11 25.78
CA PRO A 268 -10.04 6.21 24.76
C PRO A 268 -10.94 6.94 23.75
N VAL A 269 -10.66 6.79 22.46
CA VAL A 269 -11.39 7.46 21.37
C VAL A 269 -11.59 6.53 20.19
N MET A 270 -12.74 6.61 19.52
CA MET A 270 -12.99 5.86 18.29
C MET A 270 -12.33 6.56 17.09
N ILE A 271 -11.47 5.84 16.37
CA ILE A 271 -10.86 6.29 15.13
C ILE A 271 -11.15 5.24 14.04
N GLY A 272 -12.08 5.58 13.14
CA GLY A 272 -12.65 4.58 12.24
C GLY A 272 -13.40 3.49 13.01
N ASP A 273 -13.01 2.25 12.81
CA ASP A 273 -13.60 1.03 13.38
C ASP A 273 -12.92 0.55 14.68
N ALA A 274 -11.92 1.28 15.19
CA ALA A 274 -11.18 0.85 16.37
C ALA A 274 -11.22 1.84 17.53
N LEU A 275 -11.31 1.29 18.75
CA LEU A 275 -11.13 2.03 19.99
C LEU A 275 -9.62 2.20 20.24
N VAL A 276 -9.13 3.43 20.15
CA VAL A 276 -7.73 3.80 20.34
C VAL A 276 -7.53 4.37 21.73
N SER A 277 -6.61 3.80 22.51
CA SER A 277 -6.18 4.26 23.83
C SER A 277 -4.66 4.41 23.96
N ARG A 278 -3.93 4.08 22.91
CA ARG A 278 -2.45 4.16 22.86
C ARG A 278 -2.01 4.64 21.49
N ALA A 279 -0.95 5.46 21.47
CA ALA A 279 -0.34 5.91 20.22
C ALA A 279 1.18 5.92 20.33
N THR A 280 1.88 5.73 19.21
CA THR A 280 3.35 5.85 19.22
C THR A 280 3.77 7.31 19.38
N LEU A 281 4.85 7.52 20.12
CA LEU A 281 5.54 8.80 20.25
C LEU A 281 6.95 8.77 19.63
N HIS A 282 7.29 7.67 18.97
CA HIS A 282 8.55 7.45 18.27
C HIS A 282 9.81 7.61 19.16
N ASN A 283 10.11 8.83 19.60
CA ASN A 283 11.28 9.18 20.42
C ASN A 283 11.05 10.48 21.18
N MET A 284 12.03 10.86 22.03
CA MET A 284 11.95 12.12 22.80
C MET A 284 11.88 13.37 21.91
N ALA A 285 12.65 13.40 20.83
CA ALA A 285 12.69 14.58 19.95
C ALA A 285 11.31 14.88 19.36
N HIS A 286 10.53 13.84 19.03
CA HIS A 286 9.16 14.01 18.53
C HIS A 286 8.19 14.55 19.59
N ILE A 287 8.36 14.16 20.86
CA ILE A 287 7.58 14.71 21.98
C ILE A 287 7.85 16.20 22.14
N GLU A 288 9.14 16.59 22.08
CA GLU A 288 9.59 17.98 22.18
C GLU A 288 9.12 18.82 20.98
N GLU A 289 9.23 18.30 19.77
CA GLU A 289 8.79 18.94 18.53
C GLU A 289 7.30 19.29 18.56
N LEU A 290 6.47 18.35 19.04
CA LEU A 290 5.03 18.54 19.18
C LEU A 290 4.63 19.31 20.46
N GLY A 291 5.56 19.62 21.36
CA GLY A 291 5.31 20.31 22.60
C GLY A 291 4.32 19.58 23.51
N LEU A 292 4.40 18.23 23.56
CA LEU A 292 3.44 17.41 24.28
C LEU A 292 3.67 17.44 25.79
N GLU A 293 2.59 17.62 26.54
CA GLU A 293 2.54 17.60 28.00
C GLU A 293 1.40 16.68 28.45
N ILE A 294 1.57 15.99 29.57
CA ILE A 294 0.50 15.19 30.15
C ILE A 294 -0.70 16.09 30.48
N GLY A 295 -1.88 15.70 29.99
CA GLY A 295 -3.12 16.46 30.10
C GLY A 295 -3.44 17.32 28.87
N CYS A 296 -2.51 17.55 27.95
CA CYS A 296 -2.81 18.32 26.74
C CYS A 296 -3.75 17.57 25.79
N ASN A 297 -4.55 18.31 25.01
CA ASN A 297 -5.33 17.77 23.93
C ASN A 297 -4.42 17.49 22.72
N VAL A 298 -4.65 16.38 22.08
CA VAL A 298 -3.88 15.90 20.95
C VAL A 298 -4.78 15.40 19.84
N GLU A 299 -4.43 15.68 18.62
CA GLU A 299 -5.06 15.09 17.45
C GLU A 299 -4.36 13.78 17.10
N VAL A 300 -5.15 12.72 16.99
CA VAL A 300 -4.68 11.35 16.75
C VAL A 300 -5.27 10.83 15.45
N ILE A 301 -4.42 10.27 14.59
CA ILE A 301 -4.83 9.56 13.38
C ILE A 301 -4.40 8.10 13.47
N ARG A 302 -5.04 7.23 12.68
CA ARG A 302 -4.53 5.86 12.43
C ARG A 302 -3.82 5.88 11.08
N SER A 303 -2.50 5.80 11.11
CA SER A 303 -1.69 5.71 9.91
C SER A 303 -1.85 4.31 9.30
N GLY A 304 -2.19 4.25 8.01
CA GLY A 304 -2.45 2.98 7.32
C GLY A 304 -3.58 2.15 7.94
N GLU A 305 -4.53 2.80 8.63
CA GLU A 305 -5.66 2.17 9.36
C GLU A 305 -5.27 1.27 10.54
N ILE A 306 -3.99 1.18 10.89
CA ILE A 306 -3.49 0.24 11.88
C ILE A 306 -2.89 0.94 13.10
N ILE A 307 -1.89 1.82 12.91
CA ILE A 307 -1.10 2.35 14.03
C ILE A 307 -1.54 3.76 14.39
N PRO A 308 -2.05 3.97 15.64
CA PRO A 308 -2.36 5.30 16.11
C PRO A 308 -1.09 6.13 16.34
N ARG A 309 -1.09 7.37 15.84
CA ARG A 309 -0.03 8.37 16.11
C ARG A 309 -0.63 9.72 16.44
N ILE A 310 0.09 10.50 17.24
CA ILE A 310 -0.25 11.90 17.51
C ILE A 310 0.29 12.72 16.34
N VAL A 311 -0.57 13.58 15.76
CA VAL A 311 -0.21 14.47 14.64
C VAL A 311 0.24 15.82 15.16
N ARG A 312 -0.47 16.34 16.16
CA ARG A 312 -0.19 17.64 16.76
C ARG A 312 -0.84 17.78 18.12
N ARG A 313 -0.32 18.71 18.91
CA ARG A 313 -1.03 19.25 20.07
C ARG A 313 -2.17 20.17 19.58
N VAL A 314 -3.31 20.10 20.24
CA VAL A 314 -4.46 20.96 19.98
C VAL A 314 -4.61 21.92 21.16
N GLU A 315 -4.56 23.22 20.87
CA GLU A 315 -4.81 24.23 21.88
C GLU A 315 -6.32 24.35 22.13
N GLU A 316 -6.71 24.48 23.39
CA GLU A 316 -8.08 24.86 23.75
C GLU A 316 -8.32 26.29 23.27
N LYS A 317 -9.40 26.48 22.50
CA LYS A 317 -9.86 27.81 22.09
C LYS A 317 -10.55 28.52 23.23
#